data_8def08233be43266cc6636aa5cf21ae2
#
_entry.id   8def08233be43266cc6636aa5cf21ae2
#
_cell.length_a   1.000
_cell.length_b   1.000
_cell.length_c   1.000
_cell.angle_alpha   90.00
_cell.angle_beta   90.00
_cell.angle_gamma   90.00
#
_symmetry.space_group_name_H-M   'P 1'
#
loop_
_entity.id
_entity.type
_entity.pdbx_description
1 polymer ?
#
loop_
_entity_poly.entity_id
_entity_poly.type
_entity_poly.pdbx_seq_one_letter_code
_entity_poly.pdbx_strand_id
1 'polypeptide(L)'
;VGILSGILGFPIPEKSLFLGELSFDGSLRHTKGALLMALFAKEFKFLNLFVPRDSANEACAIKGIKVFPVENLKELFGYFLKRKHIEPVVYQEIKSVLPLPAEFDMREVLGQEQAKRAMEIAAAGGHNIIMVGSPGSGKTMLARALPGILPPLNEIESLEVTKIYSAAGNIPPG
;
A
#
# COMPACT_ATOMS: atom_id res chain seq x y z
N VAL A 1 -15.63 16.79 10.11
CA VAL A 1 -16.00 17.64 8.96
C VAL A 1 -17.50 17.92 8.99
N GLY A 2 -18.38 16.91 9.09
CA GLY A 2 -19.85 17.10 9.07
C GLY A 2 -20.37 18.09 10.11
N ILE A 3 -19.94 18.01 11.36
CA ILE A 3 -20.35 18.94 12.43
C ILE A 3 -20.03 20.40 12.05
N LEU A 4 -18.83 20.62 11.55
CA LEU A 4 -18.38 21.95 11.18
C LEU A 4 -19.08 22.48 9.91
N SER A 5 -19.40 21.61 8.96
CA SER A 5 -20.23 21.95 7.81
C SER A 5 -21.62 22.44 8.25
N GLY A 6 -22.23 21.75 9.22
CA GLY A 6 -23.53 22.16 9.79
C GLY A 6 -23.48 23.49 10.53
N ILE A 7 -22.38 23.76 11.26
CA ILE A 7 -22.23 25.02 12.02
C ILE A 7 -21.89 26.20 11.10
N LEU A 8 -21.03 26.01 10.14
CA LEU A 8 -20.47 27.08 9.28
C LEU A 8 -21.20 27.22 7.94
N GLY A 9 -22.17 26.36 7.64
CA GLY A 9 -23.04 26.48 6.47
C GLY A 9 -22.36 26.25 5.13
N PHE A 10 -21.23 25.52 5.06
CA PHE A 10 -20.60 25.20 3.77
C PHE A 10 -21.01 23.80 3.26
N PRO A 11 -21.25 23.64 1.97
CA PRO A 11 -21.61 22.34 1.41
C PRO A 11 -20.40 21.42 1.33
N ILE A 12 -20.58 20.17 1.74
CA ILE A 12 -19.63 19.09 1.48
C ILE A 12 -19.94 18.52 0.08
N PRO A 13 -18.97 18.35 -0.80
CA PRO A 13 -19.22 17.74 -2.11
C PRO A 13 -19.81 16.33 -1.94
N GLU A 14 -20.85 16.03 -2.72
CA GLU A 14 -21.45 14.71 -2.74
C GLU A 14 -20.39 13.65 -3.10
N LYS A 15 -20.61 12.42 -2.62
CA LYS A 15 -19.70 11.29 -2.86
C LYS A 15 -18.25 11.56 -2.40
N SER A 16 -18.10 12.26 -1.28
CA SER A 16 -16.82 12.52 -0.63
C SER A 16 -16.66 11.67 0.62
N LEU A 17 -15.48 11.04 0.76
CA LEU A 17 -15.06 10.28 1.93
C LEU A 17 -13.89 10.99 2.61
N PHE A 18 -13.85 10.96 3.93
CA PHE A 18 -12.82 11.60 4.74
C PHE A 18 -12.18 10.58 5.65
N LEU A 19 -10.86 10.52 5.62
CA LEU A 19 -10.04 9.68 6.49
C LEU A 19 -8.97 10.55 7.13
N GLY A 20 -8.72 10.37 8.42
CA GLY A 20 -7.62 11.04 9.11
C GLY A 20 -7.79 11.05 10.62
N GLU A 21 -6.68 11.04 11.32
CA GLU A 21 -6.62 11.27 12.75
C GLU A 21 -6.36 12.75 13.02
N LEU A 22 -7.26 13.40 13.77
CA LEU A 22 -7.16 14.81 14.08
C LEU A 22 -6.40 15.02 15.39
N SER A 23 -5.31 15.76 15.32
CA SER A 23 -4.56 16.21 16.51
C SER A 23 -5.22 17.44 17.15
N PHE A 24 -4.88 17.71 18.41
CA PHE A 24 -5.43 18.85 19.16
C PHE A 24 -5.08 20.22 18.55
N ASP A 25 -3.97 20.30 17.82
CA ASP A 25 -3.54 21.51 17.10
C ASP A 25 -4.24 21.70 15.73
N GLY A 26 -5.11 20.76 15.36
CA GLY A 26 -5.82 20.75 14.08
C GLY A 26 -5.06 20.13 12.91
N SER A 27 -3.86 19.60 13.13
CA SER A 27 -3.12 18.83 12.12
C SER A 27 -3.73 17.45 11.91
N LEU A 28 -3.53 16.88 10.71
CA LEU A 28 -3.93 15.53 10.39
C LEU A 28 -2.69 14.62 10.42
N ARG A 29 -2.77 13.53 11.18
CA ARG A 29 -1.72 12.54 11.29
C ARG A 29 -1.88 11.44 10.24
N HIS A 30 -0.76 10.84 9.88
CA HIS A 30 -0.75 9.63 9.06
C HIS A 30 -1.73 8.59 9.61
N THR A 31 -2.53 8.01 8.72
CA THR A 31 -3.53 7.01 9.07
C THR A 31 -3.27 5.75 8.29
N LYS A 32 -3.16 4.62 9.00
CA LYS A 32 -2.98 3.30 8.42
C LYS A 32 -4.19 2.89 7.59
N GLY A 33 -3.97 2.11 6.52
CA GLY A 33 -5.04 1.56 5.71
C GLY A 33 -5.67 2.55 4.72
N ALA A 34 -4.95 3.58 4.31
CA ALA A 34 -5.44 4.53 3.32
C ALA A 34 -5.76 3.86 1.97
N LEU A 35 -5.00 2.83 1.56
CA LEU A 35 -5.29 2.00 0.40
C LEU A 35 -6.64 1.27 0.53
N LEU A 36 -6.93 0.70 1.70
CA LEU A 36 -8.20 0.00 1.95
C LEU A 36 -9.38 0.96 1.88
N MET A 37 -9.22 2.18 2.41
CA MET A 37 -10.23 3.22 2.31
C MET A 37 -10.44 3.71 0.88
N ALA A 38 -9.39 3.76 0.06
CA ALA A 38 -9.50 4.07 -1.36
C ALA A 38 -10.24 2.95 -2.13
N LEU A 39 -9.97 1.69 -1.81
CA LEU A 39 -10.71 0.55 -2.36
C LEU A 39 -12.19 0.59 -1.97
N PHE A 40 -12.48 0.81 -0.68
CA PHE A 40 -13.83 1.00 -0.18
C PHE A 40 -14.53 2.16 -0.90
N ALA A 41 -13.86 3.31 -1.02
CA ALA A 41 -14.40 4.45 -1.73
C ALA A 41 -14.76 4.13 -3.20
N LYS A 42 -13.92 3.34 -3.89
CA LYS A 42 -14.19 2.88 -5.25
C LYS A 42 -15.41 1.95 -5.33
N GLU A 43 -15.47 0.96 -4.44
CA GLU A 43 -16.57 -0.01 -4.38
C GLU A 43 -17.93 0.67 -4.13
N PHE A 44 -17.96 1.62 -3.19
CA PHE A 44 -19.17 2.37 -2.86
C PHE A 44 -19.39 3.63 -3.73
N LYS A 45 -18.65 3.75 -4.84
CA LYS A 45 -18.81 4.83 -5.83
C LYS A 45 -18.64 6.25 -5.27
N PHE A 46 -17.79 6.42 -4.27
CA PHE A 46 -17.28 7.74 -3.90
C PHE A 46 -16.35 8.26 -4.99
N LEU A 47 -16.34 9.56 -5.19
CA LEU A 47 -15.54 10.22 -6.22
C LEU A 47 -14.30 10.93 -5.63
N ASN A 48 -14.45 11.42 -4.39
CA ASN A 48 -13.43 12.20 -3.72
C ASN A 48 -13.05 11.54 -2.39
N LEU A 49 -11.76 11.40 -2.15
CA LEU A 49 -11.21 10.88 -0.91
C LEU A 49 -10.23 11.90 -0.34
N PHE A 50 -10.53 12.43 0.84
CA PHE A 50 -9.68 13.37 1.56
C PHE A 50 -8.91 12.59 2.63
N VAL A 51 -7.58 12.65 2.57
CA VAL A 51 -6.67 11.89 3.46
C VAL A 51 -5.55 12.78 3.99
N PRO A 52 -4.90 12.41 5.10
CA PRO A 52 -3.66 13.07 5.49
C PRO A 52 -2.64 13.05 4.37
N ARG A 53 -1.84 14.11 4.23
CA ARG A 53 -0.83 14.22 3.15
C ARG A 53 0.09 13.02 3.11
N ASP A 54 0.56 12.56 4.26
CA ASP A 54 1.46 11.41 4.40
C ASP A 54 0.83 10.05 4.02
N SER A 55 -0.50 10.00 3.90
CA SER A 55 -1.25 8.80 3.48
C SER A 55 -1.72 8.88 2.03
N ALA A 56 -1.49 10.00 1.34
CA ALA A 56 -2.05 10.22 0.01
C ALA A 56 -1.41 9.34 -1.06
N ASN A 57 -0.09 9.08 -0.97
CA ASN A 57 0.62 8.22 -1.91
C ASN A 57 0.10 6.78 -1.88
N GLU A 58 -0.22 6.27 -0.69
CA GLU A 58 -0.85 4.97 -0.51
C GLU A 58 -2.25 4.92 -1.14
N ALA A 59 -3.07 5.93 -0.90
CA ALA A 59 -4.44 6.00 -1.40
C ALA A 59 -4.52 6.21 -2.93
N CYS A 60 -3.58 6.94 -3.54
CA CYS A 60 -3.60 7.26 -4.97
C CYS A 60 -3.29 6.06 -5.88
N ALA A 61 -2.90 4.91 -5.33
CA ALA A 61 -2.69 3.66 -6.06
C ALA A 61 -3.99 3.06 -6.66
N ILE A 62 -5.16 3.61 -6.33
CA ILE A 62 -6.46 3.13 -6.82
C ILE A 62 -7.00 4.04 -7.92
N LYS A 63 -7.14 3.48 -9.14
CA LYS A 63 -7.75 4.18 -10.30
C LYS A 63 -9.23 4.51 -10.05
N GLY A 64 -9.63 5.71 -10.48
CA GLY A 64 -11.04 6.11 -10.52
C GLY A 64 -11.53 6.92 -9.31
N ILE A 65 -10.64 7.28 -8.39
CA ILE A 65 -10.92 8.13 -7.24
C ILE A 65 -9.96 9.33 -7.27
N LYS A 66 -10.46 10.51 -6.93
CA LYS A 66 -9.64 11.70 -6.71
C LYS A 66 -9.20 11.75 -5.25
N VAL A 67 -7.91 11.62 -5.01
CA VAL A 67 -7.32 11.66 -3.67
C VAL A 67 -6.80 13.06 -3.38
N PHE A 68 -7.33 13.69 -2.35
CA PHE A 68 -6.97 15.04 -1.92
C PHE A 68 -6.09 14.97 -0.66
N PRO A 69 -4.80 15.34 -0.75
CA PRO A 69 -3.90 15.38 0.39
C PRO A 69 -4.19 16.59 1.26
N VAL A 70 -4.45 16.39 2.56
CA VAL A 70 -4.78 17.45 3.51
C VAL A 70 -3.78 17.42 4.67
N GLU A 71 -3.23 18.58 5.02
CA GLU A 71 -2.30 18.73 6.15
C GLU A 71 -3.02 18.97 7.47
N ASN A 72 -4.06 19.79 7.42
CA ASN A 72 -4.78 20.22 8.62
C ASN A 72 -6.23 20.63 8.31
N LEU A 73 -7.02 20.71 9.35
CA LEU A 73 -8.44 21.03 9.26
C LEU A 73 -8.69 22.45 8.68
N LYS A 74 -7.79 23.41 8.95
CA LYS A 74 -7.90 24.78 8.42
C LYS A 74 -7.72 24.82 6.90
N GLU A 75 -6.81 24.00 6.36
CA GLU A 75 -6.62 23.86 4.92
C GLU A 75 -7.87 23.29 4.25
N LEU A 76 -8.43 22.21 4.83
CA LEU A 76 -9.65 21.58 4.34
C LEU A 76 -10.83 22.55 4.31
N PHE A 77 -10.99 23.39 5.35
CA PHE A 77 -12.00 24.45 5.38
C PHE A 77 -11.74 25.52 4.33
N GLY A 78 -10.49 25.94 4.18
CA GLY A 78 -10.11 26.89 3.14
C GLY A 78 -10.50 26.39 1.75
N TYR A 79 -10.36 25.09 1.50
CA TYR A 79 -10.76 24.44 0.25
C TYR A 79 -12.28 24.51 0.04
N PHE A 80 -13.09 24.09 1.03
CA PHE A 80 -14.56 24.14 0.91
C PHE A 80 -15.12 25.56 0.79
N LEU A 81 -14.50 26.52 1.45
CA LEU A 81 -14.84 27.94 1.34
C LEU A 81 -14.28 28.61 0.07
N LYS A 82 -13.66 27.84 -0.85
CA LYS A 82 -13.01 28.33 -2.08
C LYS A 82 -11.92 29.38 -1.85
N ARG A 83 -11.30 29.37 -0.66
CA ARG A 83 -10.20 30.29 -0.28
C ARG A 83 -8.82 29.65 -0.50
N LYS A 84 -8.76 28.34 -0.61
CA LYS A 84 -7.56 27.57 -0.89
C LYS A 84 -7.85 26.55 -1.98
N HIS A 85 -6.82 26.18 -2.72
CA HIS A 85 -6.87 25.10 -3.70
C HIS A 85 -6.09 23.92 -3.19
N ILE A 86 -6.66 22.71 -3.26
CA ILE A 86 -5.98 21.44 -3.01
C ILE A 86 -6.07 20.65 -4.31
N GLU A 87 -4.92 20.36 -4.91
CA GLU A 87 -4.86 19.53 -6.10
C GLU A 87 -4.94 18.05 -5.72
N PRO A 88 -5.76 17.27 -6.41
CA PRO A 88 -5.77 15.84 -6.19
C PRO A 88 -4.44 15.22 -6.66
N VAL A 89 -3.94 14.25 -5.92
CA VAL A 89 -2.77 13.48 -6.30
C VAL A 89 -3.10 12.66 -7.56
N VAL A 90 -2.18 12.69 -8.52
CA VAL A 90 -2.30 11.90 -9.74
C VAL A 90 -2.12 10.42 -9.39
N TYR A 91 -2.97 9.57 -9.98
CA TYR A 91 -2.81 8.13 -9.87
C TYR A 91 -1.36 7.71 -10.14
N GLN A 92 -0.81 6.95 -9.23
CA GLN A 92 0.48 6.31 -9.41
C GLN A 92 0.27 4.80 -9.47
N GLU A 93 0.69 4.22 -10.58
CA GLU A 93 0.68 2.76 -10.70
C GLU A 93 1.56 2.16 -9.60
N ILE A 94 1.04 1.16 -8.90
CA ILE A 94 1.87 0.36 -8.01
C ILE A 94 2.90 -0.31 -8.93
N LYS A 95 4.08 0.28 -9.04
CA LYS A 95 5.18 -0.40 -9.70
C LYS A 95 5.33 -1.73 -8.98
N SER A 96 5.31 -2.82 -9.77
CA SER A 96 5.59 -4.14 -9.22
C SER A 96 6.80 -4.00 -8.31
N VAL A 97 6.61 -4.26 -7.02
CA VAL A 97 7.71 -4.23 -6.07
C VAL A 97 8.75 -5.17 -6.66
N LEU A 98 9.89 -4.62 -7.06
CA LEU A 98 11.03 -5.45 -7.45
C LEU A 98 11.15 -6.53 -6.37
N PRO A 99 11.37 -7.80 -6.75
CA PRO A 99 11.50 -8.86 -5.75
C PRO A 99 12.39 -8.32 -4.65
N LEU A 100 11.93 -8.46 -3.40
CA LEU A 100 12.74 -8.07 -2.24
C LEU A 100 14.13 -8.63 -2.50
N PRO A 101 15.21 -7.84 -2.37
CA PRO A 101 16.54 -8.36 -2.58
C PRO A 101 16.66 -9.59 -1.69
N ALA A 102 16.87 -10.76 -2.32
CA ALA A 102 17.06 -11.98 -1.57
C ALA A 102 18.26 -11.75 -0.65
N GLU A 103 18.17 -12.18 0.59
CA GLU A 103 19.28 -12.06 1.55
C GLU A 103 20.52 -12.81 1.03
N PHE A 104 20.28 -13.85 0.22
CA PHE A 104 21.29 -14.64 -0.47
C PHE A 104 20.90 -14.84 -1.93
N ASP A 105 21.86 -14.70 -2.84
CA ASP A 105 21.66 -15.13 -4.22
C ASP A 105 21.74 -16.67 -4.28
N MET A 106 20.87 -17.30 -5.09
CA MET A 106 20.90 -18.74 -5.32
C MET A 106 22.27 -19.22 -5.85
N ARG A 107 23.03 -18.33 -6.52
CA ARG A 107 24.40 -18.59 -6.99
C ARG A 107 25.41 -18.79 -5.87
N GLU A 108 25.16 -18.19 -4.70
CA GLU A 108 26.04 -18.27 -3.52
C GLU A 108 25.90 -19.63 -2.81
N VAL A 109 24.81 -20.35 -3.07
CA VAL A 109 24.60 -21.69 -2.51
C VAL A 109 25.48 -22.68 -3.27
N LEU A 110 26.51 -23.18 -2.64
CA LEU A 110 27.39 -24.17 -3.22
C LEU A 110 26.81 -25.59 -3.13
N GLY A 111 26.86 -26.32 -4.21
CA GLY A 111 26.29 -27.68 -4.30
C GLY A 111 24.76 -27.66 -4.24
N GLN A 112 24.14 -28.70 -3.68
CA GLN A 112 22.68 -28.83 -3.50
C GLN A 112 21.88 -28.80 -4.82
N GLU A 113 22.42 -29.29 -5.90
CA GLU A 113 21.85 -29.14 -7.26
C GLU A 113 20.42 -29.67 -7.38
N GLN A 114 20.09 -30.76 -6.67
CA GLN A 114 18.74 -31.32 -6.66
C GLN A 114 17.76 -30.37 -5.94
N ALA A 115 18.18 -29.79 -4.80
CA ALA A 115 17.36 -28.86 -4.06
C ALA A 115 17.16 -27.54 -4.84
N LYS A 116 18.21 -27.01 -5.45
CA LYS A 116 18.12 -25.84 -6.34
C LYS A 116 17.14 -26.08 -7.49
N ARG A 117 17.27 -27.24 -8.17
CA ARG A 117 16.34 -27.58 -9.25
C ARG A 117 14.89 -27.69 -8.79
N ALA A 118 14.65 -28.30 -7.62
CA ALA A 118 13.32 -28.37 -7.05
C ALA A 118 12.76 -26.98 -6.73
N MET A 119 13.60 -26.06 -6.24
CA MET A 119 13.21 -24.67 -5.95
C MET A 119 12.90 -23.87 -7.22
N GLU A 120 13.68 -24.04 -8.29
CA GLU A 120 13.40 -23.44 -9.59
C GLU A 120 12.03 -23.87 -10.13
N ILE A 121 11.73 -25.16 -10.06
CA ILE A 121 10.43 -25.71 -10.49
C ILE A 121 9.31 -25.16 -9.62
N ALA A 122 9.51 -25.14 -8.30
CA ALA A 122 8.51 -24.60 -7.36
C ALA A 122 8.27 -23.10 -7.60
N ALA A 123 9.33 -22.31 -7.80
CA ALA A 123 9.22 -20.89 -8.09
C ALA A 123 8.50 -20.61 -9.42
N ALA A 124 8.87 -21.33 -10.48
CA ALA A 124 8.27 -21.16 -11.81
C ALA A 124 6.78 -21.58 -11.85
N GLY A 125 6.41 -22.59 -11.06
CA GLY A 125 5.05 -23.12 -11.02
C GLY A 125 4.17 -22.62 -9.89
N GLY A 126 4.68 -21.73 -9.01
CA GLY A 126 3.94 -21.28 -7.82
C GLY A 126 3.63 -22.42 -6.84
N HIS A 127 4.50 -23.44 -6.77
CA HIS A 127 4.28 -24.63 -5.97
C HIS A 127 4.81 -24.48 -4.53
N ASN A 128 4.10 -25.09 -3.60
CA ASN A 128 4.61 -25.25 -2.25
C ASN A 128 5.78 -26.26 -2.25
N ILE A 129 6.80 -25.99 -1.45
CA ILE A 129 7.96 -26.87 -1.29
C ILE A 129 8.22 -27.17 0.19
N ILE A 130 8.55 -28.40 0.49
CA ILE A 130 9.00 -28.82 1.81
C ILE A 130 10.42 -29.34 1.72
N MET A 131 11.28 -28.90 2.62
CA MET A 131 12.67 -29.34 2.70
C MET A 131 12.90 -30.11 4.01
N VAL A 132 13.36 -31.34 3.90
CA VAL A 132 13.70 -32.22 5.01
C VAL A 132 15.18 -32.58 4.96
N GLY A 133 15.85 -32.56 6.11
CA GLY A 133 17.28 -32.91 6.19
C GLY A 133 17.86 -32.56 7.56
N SER A 134 19.10 -33.00 7.80
CA SER A 134 19.83 -32.78 9.04
C SER A 134 20.04 -31.28 9.37
N PRO A 135 20.24 -30.91 10.64
CA PRO A 135 20.71 -29.56 10.99
C PRO A 135 22.00 -29.22 10.23
N GLY A 136 22.14 -27.97 9.80
CA GLY A 136 23.32 -27.51 9.05
C GLY A 136 23.36 -27.86 7.55
N SER A 137 22.34 -28.56 7.00
CA SER A 137 22.30 -28.93 5.58
C SER A 137 21.93 -27.79 4.62
N GLY A 138 21.93 -26.52 5.03
CA GLY A 138 21.70 -25.37 4.15
C GLY A 138 20.23 -25.04 3.85
N LYS A 139 19.24 -25.71 4.45
CA LYS A 139 17.80 -25.49 4.16
C LYS A 139 17.38 -24.03 4.37
N THR A 140 17.82 -23.42 5.45
CA THR A 140 17.48 -22.00 5.75
C THR A 140 18.09 -21.05 4.71
N MET A 141 19.31 -21.29 4.27
CA MET A 141 19.98 -20.50 3.23
C MET A 141 19.24 -20.60 1.90
N LEU A 142 18.88 -21.83 1.49
CA LEU A 142 18.05 -22.06 0.31
C LEU A 142 16.70 -21.35 0.40
N ALA A 143 16.00 -21.43 1.53
CA ALA A 143 14.72 -20.75 1.73
C ALA A 143 14.85 -19.23 1.62
N ARG A 144 15.94 -18.64 2.14
CA ARG A 144 16.23 -17.20 2.05
C ARG A 144 16.68 -16.75 0.65
N ALA A 145 17.19 -17.66 -0.17
CA ALA A 145 17.52 -17.40 -1.56
C ALA A 145 16.30 -17.49 -2.50
N LEU A 146 15.22 -18.19 -2.09
CA LEU A 146 14.02 -18.40 -2.90
C LEU A 146 13.38 -17.09 -3.42
N PRO A 147 13.22 -16.03 -2.62
CA PRO A 147 12.64 -14.77 -3.11
C PRO A 147 13.33 -14.20 -4.34
N GLY A 148 14.64 -14.43 -4.49
CA GLY A 148 15.44 -13.93 -5.62
C GLY A 148 15.16 -14.63 -6.95
N ILE A 149 14.51 -15.80 -6.95
CA ILE A 149 14.14 -16.55 -8.15
C ILE A 149 12.64 -16.62 -8.41
N LEU A 150 11.81 -16.01 -7.53
CA LEU A 150 10.37 -15.92 -7.75
C LEU A 150 10.08 -14.96 -8.92
N PRO A 151 9.10 -15.26 -9.78
CA PRO A 151 8.64 -14.32 -10.78
C PRO A 151 8.11 -13.04 -10.12
N PRO A 152 8.21 -11.87 -10.79
CA PRO A 152 7.64 -10.64 -10.28
C PRO A 152 6.13 -10.78 -10.15
N LEU A 153 5.57 -10.17 -9.09
CA LEU A 153 4.12 -10.14 -8.89
C LEU A 153 3.44 -9.38 -10.03
N ASN A 154 2.31 -9.88 -10.50
CA ASN A 154 1.45 -9.13 -11.39
C ASN A 154 0.72 -7.98 -10.65
N GLU A 155 0.01 -7.11 -11.38
CA GLU A 155 -0.67 -5.93 -10.80
C GLU A 155 -1.70 -6.33 -9.72
N ILE A 156 -2.43 -7.43 -9.93
CA ILE A 156 -3.45 -7.92 -9.00
C ILE A 156 -2.80 -8.47 -7.73
N GLU A 157 -1.79 -9.31 -7.87
CA GLU A 157 -1.04 -9.89 -6.76
C GLU A 157 -0.32 -8.80 -5.94
N SER A 158 0.30 -7.82 -6.62
CA SER A 158 0.94 -6.67 -5.97
C SER A 158 -0.08 -5.87 -5.15
N LEU A 159 -1.30 -5.68 -5.68
CA LEU A 159 -2.36 -5.00 -4.96
C LEU A 159 -2.81 -5.80 -3.73
N GLU A 160 -2.96 -7.12 -3.84
CA GLU A 160 -3.34 -7.98 -2.71
C GLU A 160 -2.30 -7.96 -1.59
N VAL A 161 -1.03 -8.09 -1.93
CA VAL A 161 0.07 -7.99 -0.98
C VAL A 161 0.08 -6.60 -0.32
N THR A 162 -0.06 -5.54 -1.12
CA THR A 162 -0.09 -4.17 -0.61
C THR A 162 -1.26 -3.93 0.35
N LYS A 163 -2.44 -4.53 0.11
CA LYS A 163 -3.58 -4.49 1.05
C LYS A 163 -3.22 -5.06 2.42
N ILE A 164 -2.53 -6.19 2.45
CA ILE A 164 -2.11 -6.84 3.70
C ILE A 164 -1.12 -5.94 4.46
N TYR A 165 -0.13 -5.40 3.77
CA TYR A 165 0.85 -4.47 4.37
C TYR A 165 0.20 -3.16 4.85
N SER A 166 -0.76 -2.62 4.10
CA SER A 166 -1.56 -1.45 4.46
C SER A 166 -2.35 -1.69 5.75
N ALA A 167 -3.07 -2.82 5.82
CA ALA A 167 -3.84 -3.22 7.00
C ALA A 167 -2.95 -3.37 8.25
N ALA A 168 -1.77 -3.97 8.08
CA ALA A 168 -0.78 -4.12 9.15
C ALA A 168 -0.09 -2.80 9.54
N GLY A 169 -0.22 -1.75 8.72
CA GLY A 169 0.46 -0.47 8.91
C GLY A 169 1.97 -0.53 8.65
N ASN A 170 2.38 -1.44 7.77
CA ASN A 170 3.77 -1.66 7.38
C ASN A 170 4.16 -0.91 6.09
N ILE A 171 3.27 -0.07 5.56
CA ILE A 171 3.60 0.85 4.47
C ILE A 171 4.18 2.11 5.10
N PRO A 172 5.40 2.53 4.72
CA PRO A 172 6.00 3.74 5.25
C PRO A 172 5.21 4.97 4.79
N PRO A 173 5.09 6.01 5.64
CA PRO A 173 4.50 7.27 5.25
C PRO A 173 5.37 7.99 4.21
N GLY A 174 4.78 8.68 3.26
CA GLY A 174 5.47 9.55 2.31
C GLY A 174 5.23 9.25 0.86
#